data_73ec26a417caa8c51cf28bdfc671afbb
#
_entry.id   73ec26a417caa8c51cf28bdfc671afbb
#
_cell.length_a   1.000
_cell.length_b   1.000
_cell.length_c   1.000
_cell.angle_alpha   90.00
_cell.angle_beta   90.00
_cell.angle_gamma   90.00
#
_symmetry.space_group_name_H-M   'P 1'
#
loop_
_entity.id
_entity.type
_entity.pdbx_description
1 polymer ?
#
loop_
_entity_poly.entity_id
_entity_poly.type
_entity_poly.pdbx_seq_one_letter_code
_entity_poly.pdbx_strand_id
1 'polypeptide(L)'
;MHYMDVLDMIAVATPITACCIRLANLMNSEIIGKPTDVPWAFIFEREDMLPRHPAQLYEAIAYFIFFLGMVWLYKRGQKKQETKLETDFSTTKRKSTTVQAEASLPYHRGFFFGLCLTEIFTFRFFIEFLKENQVNFEDSMSLNMGQWLSIPFVIIGGVFYVFLRKESFQINI
;
A
#
# COMPACT_ATOMS: atom_id res chain seq x y z
N MET A 1 -7.52 -17.54 14.60
CA MET A 1 -7.10 -16.43 13.71
C MET A 1 -5.82 -16.84 13.01
N HIS A 2 -5.81 -16.90 11.69
CA HIS A 2 -4.59 -17.24 10.95
C HIS A 2 -3.65 -16.04 10.90
N TYR A 3 -2.33 -16.28 10.90
CA TYR A 3 -1.32 -15.20 10.83
C TYR A 3 -1.50 -14.31 9.57
N MET A 4 -1.96 -14.86 8.46
CA MET A 4 -2.27 -14.10 7.23
C MET A 4 -3.41 -13.10 7.43
N ASP A 5 -4.40 -13.40 8.26
CA ASP A 5 -5.50 -12.47 8.56
C ASP A 5 -4.97 -11.26 9.34
N VAL A 6 -3.99 -11.47 10.22
CA VAL A 6 -3.31 -10.40 10.96
C VAL A 6 -2.49 -9.53 10.02
N LEU A 7 -1.74 -10.15 9.10
CA LEU A 7 -0.96 -9.41 8.10
C LEU A 7 -1.84 -8.55 7.20
N ASP A 8 -2.99 -9.05 6.77
CA ASP A 8 -3.95 -8.29 5.97
C ASP A 8 -4.52 -7.08 6.73
N MET A 9 -4.84 -7.23 8.02
CA MET A 9 -5.31 -6.10 8.84
C MET A 9 -4.22 -5.04 9.00
N ILE A 10 -2.98 -5.44 9.26
CA ILE A 10 -1.84 -4.53 9.35
C ILE A 10 -1.62 -3.85 8.00
N ALA A 11 -1.70 -4.58 6.90
CA ALA A 11 -1.52 -4.06 5.56
C ALA A 11 -2.50 -2.95 5.20
N VAL A 12 -3.76 -3.04 5.63
CA VAL A 12 -4.76 -1.96 5.42
C VAL A 12 -4.37 -0.67 6.15
N ALA A 13 -3.73 -0.78 7.31
CA ALA A 13 -3.29 0.38 8.09
C ALA A 13 -1.90 0.93 7.69
N THR A 14 -1.09 0.12 7.01
CA THR A 14 0.29 0.48 6.65
C THR A 14 0.39 1.75 5.80
N PRO A 15 -0.43 1.99 4.75
CA PRO A 15 -0.29 3.18 3.92
C PRO A 15 -0.54 4.48 4.68
N ILE A 16 -1.47 4.53 5.65
CA ILE A 16 -1.67 5.75 6.45
C ILE A 16 -0.49 6.03 7.37
N THR A 17 0.12 4.99 7.93
CA THR A 17 1.35 5.12 8.72
C THR A 17 2.50 5.64 7.86
N ALA A 18 2.66 5.09 6.65
CA ALA A 18 3.65 5.56 5.69
C ALA A 18 3.41 7.02 5.29
N CYS A 19 2.16 7.44 5.06
CA CYS A 19 1.78 8.83 4.80
C CYS A 19 2.25 9.76 5.93
N CYS A 20 1.95 9.41 7.18
CA CYS A 20 2.37 10.21 8.35
C CYS A 20 3.89 10.34 8.45
N ILE A 21 4.63 9.26 8.19
CA ILE A 21 6.10 9.28 8.17
C ILE A 21 6.61 10.24 7.09
N ARG A 22 6.02 10.24 5.88
CA ARG A 22 6.43 11.16 4.81
C ARG A 22 6.13 12.62 5.14
N LEU A 23 5.01 12.90 5.79
CA LEU A 23 4.72 14.25 6.28
C LEU A 23 5.73 14.69 7.36
N ALA A 24 6.11 13.79 8.26
CA ALA A 24 7.16 14.09 9.24
C ALA A 24 8.51 14.38 8.56
N ASN A 25 8.91 13.60 7.56
CA ASN A 25 10.13 13.84 6.79
C ASN A 25 10.08 15.20 6.05
N LEU A 26 8.92 15.60 5.54
CA LEU A 26 8.73 16.92 4.93
C LEU A 26 8.99 18.05 5.95
N MET A 27 8.43 17.94 7.15
CA MET A 27 8.62 18.93 8.21
C MET A 27 10.06 18.96 8.74
N ASN A 28 10.76 17.84 8.68
CA ASN A 28 12.16 17.74 9.09
C ASN A 28 13.15 18.11 7.99
N SER A 29 12.70 18.39 6.76
CA SER A 29 13.55 18.60 5.57
C SER A 29 14.43 17.39 5.23
N GLU A 30 13.95 16.18 5.48
CA GLU A 30 14.67 14.93 5.20
C GLU A 30 14.21 14.30 3.88
N ILE A 31 15.12 13.61 3.18
CA ILE A 31 14.81 12.84 1.96
C ILE A 31 14.21 13.75 0.87
N ILE A 32 14.85 14.88 0.61
CA ILE A 32 14.41 15.88 -0.34
C ILE A 32 14.53 15.43 -1.80
N GLY A 33 13.79 16.09 -2.67
CA GLY A 33 13.87 15.85 -4.11
C GLY A 33 14.98 16.67 -4.79
N LYS A 34 15.23 16.36 -6.05
CA LYS A 34 16.18 17.07 -6.91
C LYS A 34 15.77 18.54 -7.10
N PRO A 35 16.72 19.46 -7.34
CA PRO A 35 16.43 20.84 -7.70
C PRO A 35 15.50 20.92 -8.91
N THR A 36 14.58 21.89 -8.91
CA THR A 36 13.58 22.05 -9.97
C THR A 36 13.02 23.45 -10.03
N ASP A 37 12.52 23.85 -11.21
CA ASP A 37 11.89 25.15 -11.45
C ASP A 37 10.35 25.08 -11.50
N VAL A 38 9.75 23.99 -11.04
CA VAL A 38 8.27 23.86 -11.02
C VAL A 38 7.65 24.90 -10.07
N PRO A 39 6.45 25.44 -10.38
CA PRO A 39 5.84 26.51 -9.58
C PRO A 39 5.44 26.09 -8.15
N TRP A 40 5.42 24.80 -7.85
CA TRP A 40 5.14 24.24 -6.51
C TRP A 40 6.40 23.64 -5.84
N ALA A 41 7.59 24.06 -6.27
CA ALA A 41 8.84 23.67 -5.62
C ALA A 41 8.90 24.22 -4.18
N PHE A 42 9.51 23.47 -3.29
CA PHE A 42 9.75 23.89 -1.91
C PHE A 42 11.22 24.24 -1.70
N ILE A 43 11.46 25.26 -0.88
CA ILE A 43 12.81 25.61 -0.40
C ILE A 43 12.96 25.01 0.98
N PHE A 44 13.92 24.11 1.13
CA PHE A 44 14.24 23.45 2.39
C PHE A 44 15.40 24.17 3.06
N GLU A 45 15.12 25.28 3.76
CA GLU A 45 16.12 26.20 4.35
C GLU A 45 17.13 25.51 5.29
N ARG A 46 16.81 24.32 5.80
CA ARG A 46 17.73 23.53 6.63
C ARG A 46 18.83 22.83 5.83
N GLU A 47 18.62 22.66 4.52
CA GLU A 47 19.54 21.98 3.63
C GLU A 47 20.22 22.99 2.70
N ASP A 48 19.42 23.72 1.90
CA ASP A 48 19.91 24.76 1.00
C ASP A 48 18.78 25.72 0.61
N MET A 49 19.12 26.77 -0.17
CA MET A 49 18.17 27.77 -0.69
C MET A 49 17.67 27.44 -2.09
N LEU A 50 17.89 26.23 -2.60
CA LEU A 50 17.45 25.84 -3.92
C LEU A 50 15.98 25.36 -3.89
N PRO A 51 15.16 25.73 -4.89
CA PRO A 51 13.84 25.16 -5.06
C PRO A 51 13.96 23.68 -5.47
N ARG A 52 13.27 22.80 -4.74
CA ARG A 52 13.35 21.35 -4.90
C ARG A 52 11.98 20.70 -4.99
N HIS A 53 11.90 19.54 -5.63
CA HIS A 53 10.70 18.72 -5.61
C HIS A 53 10.36 18.29 -4.17
N PRO A 54 9.14 18.56 -3.67
CA PRO A 54 8.68 18.02 -2.38
C PRO A 54 8.31 16.52 -2.53
N ALA A 55 9.33 15.68 -2.76
CA ALA A 55 9.14 14.26 -3.02
C ALA A 55 8.36 13.56 -1.88
N GLN A 56 8.60 13.98 -0.63
CA GLN A 56 7.90 13.50 0.55
C GLN A 56 6.39 13.77 0.48
N LEU A 57 5.99 14.95 -0.03
CA LEU A 57 4.58 15.32 -0.19
C LEU A 57 3.91 14.46 -1.26
N TYR A 58 4.61 14.18 -2.37
CA TYR A 58 4.08 13.29 -3.41
C TYR A 58 3.85 11.88 -2.88
N GLU A 59 4.81 11.36 -2.10
CA GLU A 59 4.66 10.06 -1.44
C GLU A 59 3.52 10.06 -0.42
N ALA A 60 3.39 11.11 0.38
CA ALA A 60 2.31 11.23 1.36
C ALA A 60 0.94 11.20 0.70
N ILE A 61 0.74 11.96 -0.37
CA ILE A 61 -0.52 12.00 -1.13
C ILE A 61 -0.82 10.62 -1.73
N ALA A 62 0.16 9.98 -2.36
CA ALA A 62 -0.02 8.66 -2.96
C ALA A 62 -0.40 7.61 -1.91
N TYR A 63 0.30 7.56 -0.78
CA TYR A 63 0.00 6.63 0.30
C TYR A 63 -1.35 6.89 0.96
N PHE A 64 -1.78 8.15 1.04
CA PHE A 64 -3.12 8.48 1.50
C PHE A 64 -4.21 7.97 0.54
N ILE A 65 -4.00 8.11 -0.77
CA ILE A 65 -4.92 7.58 -1.79
C ILE A 65 -4.96 6.05 -1.71
N PHE A 66 -3.82 5.37 -1.56
CA PHE A 66 -3.74 3.93 -1.37
C PHE A 66 -4.50 3.47 -0.13
N PHE A 67 -4.34 4.19 0.99
CA PHE A 67 -5.11 3.92 2.21
C PHE A 67 -6.63 4.00 1.96
N LEU A 68 -7.11 5.06 1.32
CA LEU A 68 -8.53 5.21 1.00
C LEU A 68 -9.04 4.08 0.09
N GLY A 69 -8.24 3.69 -0.92
CA GLY A 69 -8.53 2.58 -1.80
C GLY A 69 -8.64 1.24 -1.06
N MET A 70 -7.68 0.97 -0.17
CA MET A 70 -7.66 -0.25 0.66
C MET A 70 -8.87 -0.32 1.60
N VAL A 71 -9.20 0.79 2.28
CA VAL A 71 -10.38 0.87 3.16
C VAL A 71 -11.68 0.69 2.36
N TRP A 72 -11.75 1.28 1.17
CA TRP A 72 -12.92 1.11 0.30
C TRP A 72 -13.09 -0.34 -0.14
N LEU A 73 -12.02 -1.00 -0.59
CA LEU A 73 -12.04 -2.42 -0.94
C LEU A 73 -12.45 -3.29 0.25
N TYR A 74 -11.88 -3.02 1.42
CA TYR A 74 -12.20 -3.73 2.65
C TYR A 74 -13.69 -3.64 3.00
N LYS A 75 -14.25 -2.43 3.03
CA LYS A 75 -15.68 -2.20 3.30
C LYS A 75 -16.59 -2.83 2.25
N ARG A 76 -16.20 -2.73 0.97
CA ARG A 76 -16.97 -3.35 -0.13
C ARG A 76 -17.04 -4.87 0.02
N GLY A 77 -15.96 -5.49 0.44
CA GLY A 77 -15.92 -6.91 0.67
C GLY A 77 -16.77 -7.35 1.86
N GLN A 78 -16.70 -6.63 2.99
CA GLN A 78 -17.55 -6.91 4.16
C GLN A 78 -19.04 -6.85 3.79
N LYS A 79 -19.48 -5.80 3.10
CA LYS A 79 -20.89 -5.66 2.67
C LYS A 79 -21.34 -6.83 1.77
N LYS A 80 -20.46 -7.32 0.89
CA LYS A 80 -20.78 -8.49 0.04
C LYS A 80 -20.95 -9.77 0.87
N GLN A 81 -20.19 -9.92 1.93
CA GLN A 81 -20.27 -11.07 2.82
C GLN A 81 -21.54 -11.06 3.68
N GLU A 82 -21.91 -9.89 4.24
CA GLU A 82 -23.16 -9.70 4.96
C GLU A 82 -24.38 -10.04 4.09
N THR A 83 -24.43 -9.54 2.86
CA THR A 83 -25.51 -9.84 1.91
C THR A 83 -25.60 -11.33 1.58
N LYS A 84 -24.45 -12.02 1.45
CA LYS A 84 -24.41 -13.47 1.23
C LYS A 84 -24.98 -14.24 2.43
N LEU A 85 -24.58 -13.89 3.64
CA LEU A 85 -25.06 -14.47 4.88
C LEU A 85 -26.57 -14.29 5.07
N GLU A 86 -27.11 -13.12 4.80
CA GLU A 86 -28.55 -12.85 4.85
C GLU A 86 -29.33 -13.69 3.82
N THR A 87 -28.79 -13.84 2.61
CA THR A 87 -29.41 -14.65 1.55
C THR A 87 -29.42 -16.14 1.93
N ASP A 88 -28.30 -16.65 2.45
CA ASP A 88 -28.19 -18.05 2.90
C ASP A 88 -29.07 -18.32 4.11
N PHE A 89 -29.17 -17.38 5.05
CA PHE A 89 -30.08 -17.51 6.20
C PHE A 89 -31.55 -17.51 5.79
N SER A 90 -31.94 -16.70 4.82
CA SER A 90 -33.32 -16.66 4.30
C SER A 90 -33.70 -17.94 3.52
N THR A 91 -32.71 -18.56 2.88
CA THR A 91 -32.92 -19.79 2.08
C THR A 91 -32.88 -21.04 2.96
N THR A 92 -32.09 -21.04 4.06
CA THR A 92 -31.94 -22.20 4.98
C THR A 92 -32.77 -22.02 6.24
N LYS A 93 -34.10 -22.02 6.12
CA LYS A 93 -35.04 -22.01 7.26
C LYS A 93 -35.06 -23.35 8.03
N ARG A 94 -34.01 -24.17 7.98
CA ARG A 94 -33.93 -25.45 8.64
C ARG A 94 -32.49 -25.95 8.86
N LYS A 95 -31.74 -25.35 9.77
CA LYS A 95 -30.80 -26.03 10.67
C LYS A 95 -30.13 -25.03 11.60
N SER A 96 -30.53 -25.05 12.85
CA SER A 96 -29.81 -24.44 13.95
C SER A 96 -28.41 -25.06 14.06
N THR A 97 -27.41 -24.37 13.55
CA THR A 97 -26.04 -24.56 13.97
C THR A 97 -25.50 -23.15 14.16
N THR A 98 -25.12 -22.85 15.38
CA THR A 98 -24.37 -21.64 15.78
C THR A 98 -23.08 -21.59 14.95
N VAL A 99 -23.17 -20.99 13.76
CA VAL A 99 -22.00 -20.61 13.01
C VAL A 99 -21.50 -19.34 13.71
N GLN A 100 -20.51 -19.51 14.58
CA GLN A 100 -19.69 -18.39 14.98
C GLN A 100 -19.19 -17.76 13.67
N ALA A 101 -19.68 -16.56 13.38
CA ALA A 101 -19.16 -15.76 12.30
C ALA A 101 -17.69 -15.43 12.65
N GLU A 102 -16.78 -16.34 12.31
CA GLU A 102 -15.38 -15.96 12.24
C GLU A 102 -15.32 -14.75 11.31
N ALA A 103 -14.79 -13.67 11.83
CA ALA A 103 -14.53 -12.44 11.07
C ALA A 103 -13.46 -12.74 10.01
N SER A 104 -13.85 -13.52 9.00
CA SER A 104 -13.00 -13.78 7.85
C SER A 104 -13.00 -12.54 7.00
N LEU A 105 -11.81 -12.09 6.59
CA LEU A 105 -11.67 -10.98 5.67
C LEU A 105 -12.39 -11.32 4.35
N PRO A 106 -12.99 -10.31 3.69
CA PRO A 106 -13.86 -10.50 2.52
C PRO A 106 -13.13 -11.00 1.26
N TYR A 107 -11.83 -11.08 1.32
CA TYR A 107 -10.93 -11.53 0.26
C TYR A 107 -10.09 -12.73 0.73
N HIS A 108 -9.41 -13.41 -0.20
CA HIS A 108 -8.48 -14.46 0.16
C HIS A 108 -7.38 -13.93 1.09
N ARG A 109 -6.99 -14.76 2.06
CA ARG A 109 -5.95 -14.44 3.04
C ARG A 109 -4.65 -14.05 2.35
N GLY A 110 -4.09 -12.91 2.71
CA GLY A 110 -2.88 -12.34 2.10
C GLY A 110 -3.15 -11.39 0.92
N PHE A 111 -4.40 -11.18 0.51
CA PHE A 111 -4.75 -10.27 -0.59
C PHE A 111 -4.35 -8.83 -0.30
N PHE A 112 -4.72 -8.30 0.86
CA PHE A 112 -4.39 -6.92 1.23
C PHE A 112 -2.91 -6.74 1.48
N PHE A 113 -2.24 -7.75 2.02
CA PHE A 113 -0.80 -7.75 2.19
C PHE A 113 -0.07 -7.67 0.85
N GLY A 114 -0.42 -8.53 -0.12
CA GLY A 114 0.15 -8.49 -1.46
C GLY A 114 -0.12 -7.19 -2.20
N LEU A 115 -1.35 -6.66 -2.08
CA LEU A 115 -1.73 -5.37 -2.69
C LEU A 115 -0.91 -4.23 -2.10
N CYS A 116 -0.81 -4.14 -0.77
CA CYS A 116 -0.03 -3.13 -0.06
C CYS A 116 1.43 -3.11 -0.49
N LEU A 117 2.08 -4.28 -0.55
CA LEU A 117 3.47 -4.39 -1.02
C LEU A 117 3.60 -3.88 -2.46
N THR A 118 2.71 -4.32 -3.35
CA THR A 118 2.78 -3.92 -4.75
C THR A 118 2.60 -2.42 -4.92
N GLU A 119 1.60 -1.80 -4.29
CA GLU A 119 1.31 -0.37 -4.41
C GLU A 119 2.47 0.48 -3.86
N ILE A 120 2.89 0.23 -2.62
CA ILE A 120 3.92 1.04 -1.94
C ILE A 120 5.26 0.93 -2.68
N PHE A 121 5.72 -0.28 -3.00
CA PHE A 121 7.04 -0.45 -3.60
C PHE A 121 7.08 -0.08 -5.08
N THR A 122 5.96 -0.22 -5.83
CA THR A 122 5.86 0.29 -7.19
C THR A 122 5.96 1.82 -7.20
N PHE A 123 5.20 2.49 -6.34
CA PHE A 123 5.28 3.95 -6.25
C PHE A 123 6.66 4.42 -5.78
N ARG A 124 7.25 3.73 -4.78
CA ARG A 124 8.61 4.01 -4.31
C ARG A 124 9.65 3.89 -5.42
N PHE A 125 9.53 2.89 -6.29
CA PHE A 125 10.43 2.74 -7.43
C PHE A 125 10.39 3.95 -8.36
N PHE A 126 9.20 4.48 -8.67
CA PHE A 126 9.07 5.64 -9.56
C PHE A 126 9.47 6.96 -8.89
N ILE A 127 9.11 7.19 -7.64
CA ILE A 127 9.43 8.45 -6.96
C ILE A 127 10.94 8.61 -6.72
N GLU A 128 11.67 7.52 -6.65
CA GLU A 128 13.12 7.54 -6.45
C GLU A 128 13.86 8.27 -7.58
N PHE A 129 13.30 8.34 -8.78
CA PHE A 129 13.86 9.16 -9.87
C PHE A 129 13.85 10.67 -9.58
N LEU A 130 12.92 11.14 -8.75
CA LEU A 130 12.78 12.54 -8.36
C LEU A 130 13.54 12.89 -7.08
N LYS A 131 14.04 11.89 -6.35
CA LYS A 131 14.83 12.10 -5.13
C LYS A 131 16.28 12.38 -5.43
N GLU A 132 16.91 13.13 -4.54
CA GLU A 132 18.35 13.30 -4.52
C GLU A 132 19.02 12.07 -3.92
N ASN A 133 20.20 11.71 -4.44
CA ASN A 133 20.99 10.61 -3.92
C ASN A 133 21.40 10.88 -2.46
N GLN A 134 21.16 9.91 -1.58
CA GLN A 134 21.44 10.10 -0.14
C GLN A 134 22.87 9.75 0.23
N VAL A 135 23.58 9.02 -0.64
CA VAL A 135 24.95 8.54 -0.39
C VAL A 135 25.78 8.65 -1.68
N ASN A 136 27.04 9.08 -1.54
CA ASN A 136 27.93 9.38 -2.66
C ASN A 136 28.19 8.19 -3.61
N PHE A 137 28.02 6.95 -3.15
CA PHE A 137 28.21 5.77 -4.03
C PHE A 137 27.05 5.53 -4.98
N GLU A 138 25.86 6.09 -4.71
CA GLU A 138 24.70 5.99 -5.61
C GLU A 138 24.92 6.71 -6.93
N ASP A 139 25.80 7.72 -6.99
CA ASP A 139 26.14 8.44 -8.22
C ASP A 139 26.80 7.55 -9.29
N SER A 140 27.40 6.45 -8.87
CA SER A 140 28.03 5.46 -9.77
C SER A 140 27.11 4.32 -10.18
N MET A 141 25.89 4.23 -9.60
CA MET A 141 24.93 3.15 -9.85
C MET A 141 23.91 3.56 -10.91
N SER A 142 23.53 2.61 -11.76
CA SER A 142 22.47 2.82 -12.78
C SER A 142 21.07 2.93 -12.17
N LEU A 143 20.85 2.38 -10.98
CA LEU A 143 19.62 2.44 -10.18
C LEU A 143 20.00 2.72 -8.73
N ASN A 144 19.23 3.59 -8.06
CA ASN A 144 19.45 3.92 -6.67
C ASN A 144 19.11 2.72 -5.75
N MET A 145 19.69 2.72 -4.54
CA MET A 145 19.47 1.68 -3.52
C MET A 145 17.98 1.42 -3.27
N GLY A 146 17.16 2.51 -3.23
CA GLY A 146 15.71 2.42 -3.05
C GLY A 146 14.99 1.68 -4.19
N GLN A 147 15.46 1.82 -5.42
CA GLN A 147 14.93 1.12 -6.59
C GLN A 147 15.29 -0.36 -6.56
N TRP A 148 16.56 -0.69 -6.30
CA TRP A 148 17.01 -2.07 -6.17
C TRP A 148 16.24 -2.83 -5.10
N LEU A 149 16.03 -2.18 -3.95
CA LEU A 149 15.26 -2.78 -2.86
C LEU A 149 13.77 -2.95 -3.20
N SER A 150 13.22 -2.07 -4.04
CA SER A 150 11.79 -2.12 -4.40
C SER A 150 11.44 -3.29 -5.34
N ILE A 151 12.34 -3.66 -6.24
CA ILE A 151 12.11 -4.72 -7.25
C ILE A 151 11.65 -6.05 -6.62
N PRO A 152 12.37 -6.66 -5.65
CA PRO A 152 11.95 -7.94 -5.09
C PRO A 152 10.59 -7.84 -4.37
N PHE A 153 10.30 -6.73 -3.71
CA PHE A 153 9.01 -6.56 -3.02
C PHE A 153 7.84 -6.38 -3.99
N VAL A 154 8.04 -5.71 -5.13
CA VAL A 154 7.04 -5.64 -6.20
C VAL A 154 6.77 -7.03 -6.79
N ILE A 155 7.81 -7.83 -7.02
CA ILE A 155 7.68 -9.20 -7.54
C ILE A 155 6.91 -10.07 -6.54
N ILE A 156 7.30 -10.06 -5.27
CA ILE A 156 6.64 -10.83 -4.21
C ILE A 156 5.18 -10.40 -4.08
N GLY A 157 4.91 -9.09 -3.98
CA GLY A 157 3.55 -8.55 -3.87
C GLY A 157 2.70 -8.90 -5.09
N GLY A 158 3.25 -8.77 -6.30
CA GLY A 158 2.57 -9.13 -7.55
C GLY A 158 2.25 -10.61 -7.66
N VAL A 159 3.17 -11.49 -7.27
CA VAL A 159 2.94 -12.95 -7.22
C VAL A 159 1.82 -13.27 -6.24
N PHE A 160 1.86 -12.73 -5.03
CA PHE A 160 0.78 -12.89 -4.04
C PHE A 160 -0.56 -12.41 -4.59
N TYR A 161 -0.61 -11.23 -5.18
CA TYR A 161 -1.83 -10.66 -5.75
C TYR A 161 -2.41 -11.52 -6.87
N VAL A 162 -1.59 -11.96 -7.84
CA VAL A 162 -2.01 -12.76 -9.00
C VAL A 162 -2.42 -14.16 -8.57
N PHE A 163 -1.65 -14.81 -7.70
CA PHE A 163 -1.92 -16.17 -7.23
C PHE A 163 -3.25 -16.23 -6.47
N LEU A 164 -3.47 -15.33 -5.54
CA LEU A 164 -4.68 -15.27 -4.73
C LEU A 164 -5.92 -14.82 -5.52
N ARG A 165 -5.74 -14.00 -6.55
CA ARG A 165 -6.83 -13.66 -7.47
C ARG A 165 -7.27 -14.84 -8.32
N LYS A 166 -6.36 -15.72 -8.70
CA LYS A 166 -6.65 -16.89 -9.53
C LYS A 166 -7.46 -17.95 -8.79
N GLU A 167 -7.19 -18.15 -7.51
CA GLU A 167 -8.00 -19.05 -6.64
C GLU A 167 -9.43 -18.52 -6.46
N SER A 168 -9.62 -17.21 -6.37
CA SER A 168 -10.96 -16.59 -6.29
C SER A 168 -11.85 -16.88 -7.49
N PHE A 169 -11.26 -17.08 -8.68
CA PHE A 169 -12.00 -17.33 -9.92
C PHE A 169 -12.42 -18.80 -10.05
N GLN A 170 -11.67 -19.73 -9.48
CA GLN A 170 -11.98 -21.17 -9.56
C GLN A 170 -13.14 -21.61 -8.65
N ILE A 171 -13.46 -20.83 -7.61
CA ILE A 171 -14.53 -21.19 -6.65
C ILE A 171 -15.93 -20.74 -7.14
N ASN A 172 -16.01 -19.98 -8.22
CA ASN A 172 -17.27 -19.48 -8.79
C ASN A 172 -17.73 -20.24 -10.05
N ILE A 173 -17.18 -21.41 -10.36
CA ILE A 173 -17.65 -22.38 -11.34
C ILE A 173 -18.16 -23.61 -10.60
#